data_572cf772764371d1a3a5ac779f5a5310
#
_entry.id   572cf772764371d1a3a5ac779f5a5310
#
_cell.length_a   1.000
_cell.length_b   1.000
_cell.length_c   1.000
_cell.angle_alpha   90.00
_cell.angle_beta   90.00
_cell.angle_gamma   90.00
#
_symmetry.space_group_name_H-M   'P 1'
#
loop_
_entity.id
_entity.type
_entity.pdbx_description
1 polymer ?
#
loop_
_entity_poly.entity_id
_entity_poly.type
_entity_poly.pdbx_seq_one_letter_code
_entity_poly.pdbx_strand_id
1 'polypeptide(L)'
;TYYAREGSKINASGAVYGLSDTKTASAPASLAPEELSKVRTDMMSFSKGFSSSKFNSTYSFKYELKGNILQYAESGNTSSAPLTSDEDGEGNDSGDNDKTADIYPGNQTICQSQSDGIVLYSMDNYEGKTVDAVKAEDFDQNSYHETDLKTSDKVKAGDDIYTIITDERWSLLIPLSDRQVEKLKDRSTIRVKFLKDDMTQNGDFSIITIDGDKYGQIDFNKGLIRYASDRFLDIELVTNTVVGLKIPLTSIVT
;
A
#
# COMPACT_ATOMS: atom_id res chain seq x y z
N THR A 1 -14.55 -11.85 5.74
CA THR A 1 -13.30 -12.41 5.18
C THR A 1 -12.76 -11.46 4.13
N TYR A 2 -11.45 -11.19 4.12
CA TYR A 2 -10.78 -10.39 3.11
C TYR A 2 -10.04 -11.32 2.14
N TYR A 3 -10.31 -11.17 0.84
CA TYR A 3 -9.70 -11.97 -0.23
C TYR A 3 -8.54 -11.22 -0.91
N ALA A 4 -8.69 -9.91 -1.13
CA ALA A 4 -7.63 -9.09 -1.67
C ALA A 4 -6.65 -8.69 -0.56
N ARG A 5 -5.35 -8.76 -0.87
CA ARG A 5 -4.29 -8.27 0.01
C ARG A 5 -4.18 -6.75 -0.10
N GLU A 6 -3.95 -6.07 1.03
CA GLU A 6 -3.66 -4.65 1.04
C GLU A 6 -2.44 -4.29 0.18
N GLY A 7 -2.54 -3.21 -0.58
CA GLY A 7 -1.50 -2.80 -1.53
C GLY A 7 -1.37 -3.72 -2.74
N SER A 8 -2.26 -4.70 -2.94
CA SER A 8 -2.23 -5.56 -4.12
C SER A 8 -3.08 -4.99 -5.25
N LYS A 9 -2.68 -5.28 -6.50
CA LYS A 9 -3.51 -5.01 -7.68
C LYS A 9 -4.65 -6.02 -7.76
N ILE A 10 -5.83 -5.53 -8.06
CA ILE A 10 -7.02 -6.33 -8.32
C ILE A 10 -7.62 -5.91 -9.66
N ASN A 11 -8.19 -6.85 -10.37
CA ASN A 11 -8.94 -6.58 -11.60
C ASN A 11 -10.40 -6.30 -11.28
N ALA A 12 -11.11 -5.67 -12.20
CA ALA A 12 -12.57 -5.56 -12.15
C ALA A 12 -13.19 -6.96 -12.00
N SER A 13 -14.21 -7.06 -11.14
CA SER A 13 -14.86 -8.31 -10.74
C SER A 13 -13.98 -9.25 -9.88
N GLY A 14 -12.76 -8.88 -9.53
CA GLY A 14 -11.96 -9.63 -8.55
C GLY A 14 -12.59 -9.57 -7.16
N ALA A 15 -12.54 -10.67 -6.41
CA ALA A 15 -13.08 -10.72 -5.06
C ALA A 15 -12.23 -9.89 -4.08
N VAL A 16 -12.84 -8.91 -3.41
CA VAL A 16 -12.17 -8.08 -2.40
C VAL A 16 -12.41 -8.63 -1.01
N TYR A 17 -13.68 -8.87 -0.66
CA TYR A 17 -14.06 -9.41 0.64
C TYR A 17 -15.36 -10.21 0.55
N GLY A 18 -15.60 -11.05 1.56
CA GLY A 18 -16.83 -11.81 1.71
C GLY A 18 -17.57 -11.48 3.00
N LEU A 19 -18.88 -11.31 2.89
CA LEU A 19 -19.80 -11.14 4.00
C LEU A 19 -20.46 -12.47 4.35
N SER A 20 -20.53 -12.80 5.64
CA SER A 20 -21.25 -13.96 6.15
C SER A 20 -22.37 -13.51 7.08
N ASP A 21 -23.57 -14.07 6.91
CA ASP A 21 -24.72 -13.75 7.75
C ASP A 21 -24.61 -14.34 9.16
N THR A 22 -23.77 -15.33 9.35
CA THR A 22 -23.55 -15.97 10.64
C THR A 22 -22.18 -15.62 11.21
N LYS A 23 -22.14 -15.11 12.45
CA LYS A 23 -20.93 -15.19 13.26
C LYS A 23 -20.62 -16.67 13.44
N THR A 24 -19.79 -17.21 12.60
CA THR A 24 -19.11 -18.45 12.94
C THR A 24 -18.24 -18.08 14.13
N ALA A 25 -18.60 -18.56 15.32
CA ALA A 25 -17.68 -18.53 16.46
C ALA A 25 -16.49 -19.40 16.05
N SER A 26 -15.56 -18.80 15.33
CA SER A 26 -14.29 -19.45 15.01
C SER A 26 -13.59 -19.61 16.36
N ALA A 27 -13.36 -20.87 16.73
CA ALA A 27 -12.32 -21.18 17.70
C ALA A 27 -11.08 -20.35 17.34
N PRO A 28 -10.29 -19.88 18.31
CA PRO A 28 -9.11 -19.09 18.02
C PRO A 28 -8.28 -19.83 16.97
N ALA A 29 -8.26 -19.32 15.76
CA ALA A 29 -7.53 -19.96 14.66
C ALA A 29 -6.06 -19.94 15.03
N SER A 30 -5.48 -21.12 15.19
CA SER A 30 -4.04 -21.24 15.35
C SER A 30 -3.42 -21.04 13.98
N LEU A 31 -2.53 -20.06 13.86
CA LEU A 31 -1.74 -19.86 12.65
C LEU A 31 -0.97 -21.14 12.30
N ALA A 32 -0.98 -21.52 11.04
CA ALA A 32 -0.14 -22.61 10.57
C ALA A 32 1.36 -22.29 10.83
N PRO A 33 2.21 -23.30 11.03
CA PRO A 33 3.65 -23.08 11.31
C PRO A 33 4.35 -22.20 10.26
N GLU A 34 3.95 -22.32 9.00
CA GLU A 34 4.50 -21.54 7.89
C GLU A 34 4.10 -20.06 7.98
N GLU A 35 2.86 -19.79 8.34
CA GLU A 35 2.32 -18.45 8.53
C GLU A 35 2.93 -17.77 9.74
N LEU A 36 3.09 -18.52 10.82
CA LEU A 36 3.80 -18.06 12.01
C LEU A 36 5.26 -17.70 11.70
N SER A 37 5.90 -18.46 10.81
CA SER A 37 7.26 -18.19 10.34
C SER A 37 7.32 -16.89 9.53
N LYS A 38 6.33 -16.61 8.67
CA LYS A 38 6.24 -15.35 7.91
C LYS A 38 6.07 -14.16 8.85
N VAL A 39 5.11 -14.23 9.77
CA VAL A 39 4.90 -13.19 10.80
C VAL A 39 6.18 -12.91 11.59
N ARG A 40 6.90 -13.97 12.00
CA ARG A 40 8.17 -13.83 12.72
C ARG A 40 9.23 -13.14 11.86
N THR A 41 9.30 -13.47 10.57
CA THR A 41 10.25 -12.86 9.63
C THR A 41 9.96 -11.37 9.45
N ASP A 42 8.70 -10.99 9.29
CA ASP A 42 8.27 -9.59 9.15
C ASP A 42 8.60 -8.79 10.42
N MET A 43 8.32 -9.35 11.60
CA MET A 43 8.70 -8.73 12.88
C MET A 43 10.21 -8.57 13.04
N MET A 44 11.00 -9.56 12.63
CA MET A 44 12.46 -9.48 12.69
C MET A 44 13.00 -8.43 11.72
N SER A 45 12.43 -8.34 10.52
CA SER A 45 12.80 -7.34 9.51
C SER A 45 12.51 -5.93 10.02
N PHE A 46 11.32 -5.71 10.56
CA PHE A 46 10.95 -4.44 11.16
C PHE A 46 11.87 -4.07 12.34
N SER A 47 12.13 -5.02 13.24
CA SER A 47 13.01 -4.79 14.40
C SER A 47 14.43 -4.38 14.01
N LYS A 48 14.97 -4.93 12.92
CA LYS A 48 16.30 -4.55 12.40
C LYS A 48 16.32 -3.15 11.80
N GLY A 49 15.22 -2.72 11.20
CA GLY A 49 15.06 -1.39 10.58
C GLY A 49 14.50 -0.31 11.51
N PHE A 50 14.15 -0.68 12.75
CA PHE A 50 13.51 0.24 13.69
C PHE A 50 14.42 1.41 14.05
N SER A 51 13.84 2.62 13.95
CA SER A 51 14.48 3.86 14.40
C SER A 51 13.46 4.68 15.18
N SER A 52 13.85 5.20 16.35
CA SER A 52 13.01 6.06 17.16
C SER A 52 12.63 7.37 16.47
N SER A 53 13.43 7.81 15.49
CA SER A 53 13.14 8.98 14.66
C SER A 53 12.06 8.73 13.60
N LYS A 54 11.70 7.45 13.36
CA LYS A 54 10.67 7.02 12.39
C LYS A 54 9.50 6.33 13.10
N PHE A 55 9.05 6.89 14.21
CA PHE A 55 8.02 6.24 15.04
C PHE A 55 6.71 5.99 14.28
N ASN A 56 6.37 6.80 13.28
CA ASN A 56 5.19 6.59 12.43
C ASN A 56 5.21 5.24 11.70
N SER A 57 6.39 4.74 11.31
CA SER A 57 6.53 3.42 10.68
C SER A 57 6.08 2.27 11.58
N THR A 58 6.05 2.50 12.90
CA THR A 58 5.58 1.50 13.89
C THR A 58 4.08 1.29 13.79
N TYR A 59 3.33 2.35 13.55
CA TYR A 59 1.88 2.25 13.37
C TYR A 59 1.53 1.56 12.06
N SER A 60 2.16 1.96 10.95
CA SER A 60 1.97 1.29 9.64
C SER A 60 2.29 -0.20 9.73
N PHE A 61 3.42 -0.56 10.35
CA PHE A 61 3.78 -1.96 10.57
C PHE A 61 2.78 -2.71 11.46
N LYS A 62 2.27 -2.07 12.52
CA LYS A 62 1.24 -2.64 13.40
C LYS A 62 -0.02 -3.00 12.62
N TYR A 63 -0.48 -2.12 11.73
CA TYR A 63 -1.68 -2.35 10.93
C TYR A 63 -1.44 -3.44 9.87
N GLU A 64 -0.30 -3.40 9.19
CA GLU A 64 0.09 -4.44 8.24
C GLU A 64 0.18 -5.82 8.91
N LEU A 65 0.83 -5.91 10.06
CA LEU A 65 0.96 -7.14 10.82
C LEU A 65 -0.39 -7.67 11.27
N LYS A 66 -1.27 -6.80 11.78
CA LYS A 66 -2.64 -7.16 12.16
C LYS A 66 -3.42 -7.70 10.97
N GLY A 67 -3.32 -7.05 9.81
CA GLY A 67 -3.96 -7.50 8.57
C GLY A 67 -3.46 -8.87 8.12
N ASN A 68 -2.16 -9.09 8.12
CA ASN A 68 -1.55 -10.36 7.74
C ASN A 68 -1.99 -11.50 8.70
N ILE A 69 -2.01 -11.24 10.01
CA ILE A 69 -2.47 -12.24 11.00
C ILE A 69 -3.93 -12.59 10.78
N LEU A 70 -4.82 -11.62 10.54
CA LEU A 70 -6.23 -11.88 10.25
C LEU A 70 -6.40 -12.72 8.99
N GLN A 71 -5.68 -12.38 7.92
CA GLN A 71 -5.72 -13.11 6.66
C GLN A 71 -5.24 -14.56 6.83
N TYR A 72 -4.16 -14.79 7.57
CA TYR A 72 -3.65 -16.14 7.83
C TYR A 72 -4.60 -16.94 8.72
N ALA A 73 -5.18 -16.33 9.75
CA ALA A 73 -6.16 -16.99 10.63
C ALA A 73 -7.39 -17.47 9.85
N GLU A 74 -7.79 -16.76 8.80
CA GLU A 74 -8.91 -17.15 7.95
C GLU A 74 -8.52 -18.24 6.94
N SER A 75 -7.33 -18.17 6.36
CA SER A 75 -6.82 -19.20 5.43
C SER A 75 -6.65 -20.56 6.11
N GLY A 76 -6.25 -20.59 7.38
CA GLY A 76 -6.13 -21.83 8.16
C GLY A 76 -7.45 -22.56 8.39
N ASN A 77 -8.59 -21.86 8.41
CA ASN A 77 -9.90 -22.48 8.55
C ASN A 77 -10.45 -23.12 7.27
N THR A 78 -9.92 -22.80 6.09
CA THR A 78 -10.36 -23.38 4.81
C THR A 78 -9.64 -24.69 4.47
N SER A 79 -8.56 -25.03 5.17
CA SER A 79 -7.75 -26.22 4.89
C SER A 79 -8.28 -27.54 5.50
N SER A 80 -9.40 -27.52 6.23
CA SER A 80 -9.94 -28.70 6.91
C SER A 80 -11.20 -29.32 6.29
N ALA A 81 -11.49 -29.06 5.01
CA ALA A 81 -12.49 -29.84 4.31
C ALA A 81 -11.82 -31.08 3.68
N PRO A 82 -12.23 -32.31 4.04
CA PRO A 82 -11.68 -33.50 3.41
C PRO A 82 -12.15 -33.56 1.96
N LEU A 83 -11.21 -33.64 1.04
CA LEU A 83 -11.46 -34.08 -0.35
C LEU A 83 -11.92 -35.53 -0.31
N THR A 84 -13.20 -35.78 -0.35
CA THR A 84 -13.71 -37.09 -0.76
C THR A 84 -13.61 -37.16 -2.27
N SER A 85 -12.61 -37.91 -2.72
CA SER A 85 -12.54 -38.42 -4.07
C SER A 85 -13.58 -39.54 -4.21
N ASP A 86 -14.60 -39.32 -5.00
CA ASP A 86 -15.33 -40.40 -5.63
C ASP A 86 -15.25 -40.20 -7.14
N GLU A 87 -14.55 -41.15 -7.76
CA GLU A 87 -14.50 -41.37 -9.20
C GLU A 87 -15.87 -41.86 -9.71
N ASP A 88 -16.16 -41.49 -10.89
CA ASP A 88 -16.89 -42.14 -11.97
C ASP A 88 -18.04 -41.33 -12.55
N GLY A 89 -17.92 -41.05 -13.87
CA GLY A 89 -19.01 -40.56 -14.69
C GLY A 89 -18.58 -39.83 -15.96
N GLU A 90 -18.36 -40.58 -17.02
CA GLU A 90 -18.16 -40.13 -18.41
C GLU A 90 -19.26 -39.19 -18.90
N GLY A 91 -18.89 -38.21 -19.72
CA GLY A 91 -19.77 -37.78 -20.80
C GLY A 91 -19.83 -36.29 -21.13
N ASN A 92 -19.12 -35.94 -22.20
CA ASN A 92 -19.50 -35.04 -23.29
C ASN A 92 -19.33 -33.53 -23.17
N ASP A 93 -18.35 -33.11 -23.88
CA ASP A 93 -18.13 -32.02 -24.85
C ASP A 93 -19.12 -30.84 -24.90
N SER A 94 -18.45 -29.71 -25.07
CA SER A 94 -18.77 -28.42 -25.68
C SER A 94 -19.13 -27.26 -24.80
N GLY A 95 -18.25 -26.26 -24.84
CA GLY A 95 -18.61 -24.86 -24.53
C GLY A 95 -17.63 -24.15 -23.62
N ASP A 96 -16.62 -23.63 -24.26
CA ASP A 96 -15.81 -22.49 -23.85
C ASP A 96 -16.54 -21.59 -22.84
N ASN A 97 -16.19 -21.70 -21.59
CA ASN A 97 -16.35 -20.69 -20.54
C ASN A 97 -15.33 -21.02 -19.48
N ASP A 98 -14.18 -20.36 -19.58
CA ASP A 98 -13.20 -20.27 -18.52
C ASP A 98 -13.83 -19.54 -17.32
N LYS A 99 -14.67 -20.25 -16.59
CA LYS A 99 -15.08 -19.92 -15.23
C LYS A 99 -14.26 -20.83 -14.32
N THR A 100 -13.07 -20.37 -13.99
CA THR A 100 -12.47 -20.77 -12.72
C THR A 100 -13.52 -20.45 -11.65
N ALA A 101 -14.29 -21.44 -11.27
CA ALA A 101 -15.18 -21.37 -10.12
C ALA A 101 -14.25 -21.24 -8.91
N ASP A 102 -13.98 -20.00 -8.51
CA ASP A 102 -13.31 -19.70 -7.26
C ASP A 102 -14.14 -20.38 -6.16
N ILE A 103 -13.57 -21.41 -5.54
CA ILE A 103 -14.21 -22.15 -4.46
C ILE A 103 -14.15 -21.25 -3.21
N TYR A 104 -15.15 -20.40 -3.09
CA TYR A 104 -15.34 -19.64 -1.85
C TYR A 104 -16.08 -20.51 -0.83
N PRO A 105 -15.71 -20.45 0.47
CA PRO A 105 -16.40 -21.19 1.52
C PRO A 105 -17.90 -20.84 1.50
N GLY A 106 -18.75 -21.86 1.49
CA GLY A 106 -20.19 -21.72 1.30
C GLY A 106 -20.86 -20.76 2.27
N ASN A 107 -21.88 -20.06 1.80
CA ASN A 107 -22.75 -19.12 2.51
C ASN A 107 -22.16 -17.71 2.74
N GLN A 108 -21.23 -17.26 1.89
CA GLN A 108 -20.74 -15.88 1.92
C GLN A 108 -21.19 -15.11 0.67
N THR A 109 -21.62 -13.87 0.85
CA THR A 109 -21.83 -12.93 -0.23
C THR A 109 -20.49 -12.31 -0.62
N ILE A 110 -19.98 -12.62 -1.81
CA ILE A 110 -18.72 -12.11 -2.30
C ILE A 110 -18.91 -10.70 -2.85
N CYS A 111 -18.16 -9.77 -2.32
CA CYS A 111 -18.09 -8.39 -2.79
C CYS A 111 -16.88 -8.25 -3.72
N GLN A 112 -17.16 -7.96 -4.98
CA GLN A 112 -16.18 -7.83 -6.05
C GLN A 112 -15.80 -6.38 -6.28
N SER A 113 -14.59 -6.15 -6.77
CA SER A 113 -14.15 -4.83 -7.19
C SER A 113 -14.93 -4.35 -8.42
N GLN A 114 -15.32 -3.08 -8.43
CA GLN A 114 -15.99 -2.46 -9.58
C GLN A 114 -15.01 -2.02 -10.67
N SER A 115 -13.74 -1.91 -10.37
CA SER A 115 -12.69 -1.43 -11.29
C SER A 115 -11.35 -2.10 -11.01
N ASP A 116 -10.45 -2.03 -11.99
CA ASP A 116 -9.06 -2.38 -11.80
C ASP A 116 -8.39 -1.35 -10.88
N GLY A 117 -7.46 -1.78 -10.03
CA GLY A 117 -6.75 -0.84 -9.18
C GLY A 117 -5.93 -1.49 -8.07
N ILE A 118 -5.47 -0.66 -7.15
CA ILE A 118 -4.75 -1.07 -5.94
C ILE A 118 -5.71 -0.97 -4.76
N VAL A 119 -5.89 -2.07 -4.04
CA VAL A 119 -6.79 -2.13 -2.89
C VAL A 119 -6.06 -1.64 -1.65
N LEU A 120 -6.70 -0.71 -0.91
CA LEU A 120 -6.28 -0.29 0.41
C LEU A 120 -7.45 -0.50 1.40
N TYR A 121 -7.11 -0.84 2.63
CA TYR A 121 -8.07 -0.96 3.72
C TYR A 121 -7.92 0.17 4.73
N SER A 122 -7.54 1.32 4.24
CA SER A 122 -7.48 2.55 5.01
C SER A 122 -8.02 3.72 4.20
N MET A 123 -8.43 4.77 4.90
CA MET A 123 -8.81 6.05 4.32
C MET A 123 -8.37 7.19 5.24
N ASP A 124 -8.03 8.32 4.62
CA ASP A 124 -7.51 9.47 5.36
C ASP A 124 -8.23 10.80 5.01
N ASN A 125 -9.33 10.71 4.26
CA ASN A 125 -10.11 11.83 3.74
C ASN A 125 -9.39 12.70 2.69
N TYR A 126 -8.29 12.20 2.13
CA TYR A 126 -7.57 12.85 1.03
C TYR A 126 -7.80 12.16 -0.32
N GLU A 127 -8.62 11.13 -0.38
CA GLU A 127 -8.85 10.29 -1.56
C GLU A 127 -9.33 11.06 -2.80
N GLY A 128 -10.12 12.09 -2.58
CA GLY A 128 -10.62 12.96 -3.66
C GLY A 128 -9.89 14.30 -3.78
N LYS A 129 -8.82 14.54 -3.01
CA LYS A 129 -8.16 15.83 -2.94
C LYS A 129 -7.19 16.02 -4.10
N THR A 130 -7.44 17.04 -4.91
CA THR A 130 -6.53 17.44 -6.00
C THR A 130 -5.45 18.37 -5.47
N VAL A 131 -4.34 18.52 -6.22
CA VAL A 131 -3.23 19.41 -5.86
C VAL A 131 -3.70 20.84 -5.58
N ASP A 132 -4.66 21.33 -6.36
CA ASP A 132 -5.23 22.69 -6.19
C ASP A 132 -6.04 22.88 -4.90
N ALA A 133 -6.47 21.77 -4.29
CA ALA A 133 -7.23 21.78 -3.05
C ALA A 133 -6.35 21.57 -1.80
N VAL A 134 -5.05 21.33 -1.98
CA VAL A 134 -4.10 21.16 -0.89
C VAL A 134 -3.79 22.50 -0.24
N LYS A 135 -3.72 22.51 1.09
CA LYS A 135 -3.39 23.68 1.90
C LYS A 135 -2.13 23.46 2.72
N ALA A 136 -1.56 24.53 3.23
CA ALA A 136 -0.37 24.47 4.09
C ALA A 136 -0.57 23.59 5.34
N GLU A 137 -1.79 23.57 5.89
CA GLU A 137 -2.16 22.74 7.04
C GLU A 137 -2.07 21.23 6.78
N ASP A 138 -2.20 20.80 5.50
CA ASP A 138 -2.14 19.39 5.11
C ASP A 138 -0.72 18.78 5.21
N PHE A 139 0.30 19.61 5.39
CA PHE A 139 1.68 19.18 5.60
C PHE A 139 2.03 18.93 7.07
N ASP A 140 1.10 19.21 8.00
CA ASP A 140 1.30 18.92 9.40
C ASP A 140 1.01 17.46 9.72
N GLN A 141 2.08 16.67 9.86
CA GLN A 141 1.98 15.24 10.19
C GLN A 141 1.33 14.95 11.54
N ASN A 142 1.30 15.93 12.46
CA ASN A 142 0.69 15.74 13.78
C ASN A 142 -0.84 15.79 13.71
N SER A 143 -1.38 16.47 12.72
CA SER A 143 -2.83 16.58 12.47
C SER A 143 -3.37 15.48 11.56
N TYR A 144 -2.49 14.67 10.97
CA TYR A 144 -2.86 13.59 10.07
C TYR A 144 -3.49 12.42 10.82
N HIS A 145 -4.63 11.96 10.32
CA HIS A 145 -5.36 10.81 10.85
C HIS A 145 -5.77 9.88 9.71
N GLU A 146 -5.43 8.62 9.90
CA GLU A 146 -5.83 7.53 9.01
C GLU A 146 -6.82 6.63 9.75
N THR A 147 -7.87 6.22 9.06
CA THR A 147 -8.89 5.29 9.55
C THR A 147 -8.62 3.91 8.96
N ASP A 148 -8.45 2.91 9.83
CA ASP A 148 -8.36 1.50 9.43
C ASP A 148 -9.77 0.98 9.12
N LEU A 149 -10.01 0.52 7.90
CA LEU A 149 -11.28 -0.05 7.43
C LEU A 149 -11.37 -1.56 7.67
N LYS A 150 -10.27 -2.23 8.03
CA LYS A 150 -10.30 -3.66 8.36
C LYS A 150 -11.04 -3.87 9.68
N THR A 151 -12.10 -4.63 9.59
CA THR A 151 -12.89 -5.00 10.78
C THR A 151 -13.20 -6.49 10.79
N SER A 152 -13.25 -7.07 11.99
CA SER A 152 -13.80 -8.40 12.26
C SER A 152 -15.26 -8.34 12.77
N ASP A 153 -15.79 -7.13 12.93
CA ASP A 153 -17.13 -6.90 13.45
C ASP A 153 -18.18 -6.90 12.32
N LYS A 154 -19.43 -6.78 12.72
CA LYS A 154 -20.53 -6.66 11.78
C LYS A 154 -20.42 -5.32 11.04
N VAL A 155 -20.52 -5.40 9.73
CA VAL A 155 -20.62 -4.22 8.84
C VAL A 155 -22.07 -3.97 8.47
N LYS A 156 -22.43 -2.73 8.22
CA LYS A 156 -23.75 -2.28 7.81
C LYS A 156 -23.70 -1.77 6.39
N ALA A 157 -24.84 -1.74 5.73
CA ALA A 157 -24.94 -1.08 4.44
C ALA A 157 -24.58 0.40 4.57
N GLY A 158 -23.62 0.85 3.75
CA GLY A 158 -23.08 2.20 3.77
C GLY A 158 -21.77 2.38 4.54
N ASP A 159 -21.28 1.33 5.22
CA ASP A 159 -19.95 1.37 5.82
C ASP A 159 -18.88 1.26 4.72
N ASP A 160 -17.82 2.05 4.85
CA ASP A 160 -16.64 1.96 4.00
C ASP A 160 -15.80 0.73 4.41
N ILE A 161 -15.49 -0.14 3.47
CA ILE A 161 -14.79 -1.40 3.72
C ILE A 161 -13.38 -1.40 3.11
N TYR A 162 -13.21 -0.74 1.97
CA TYR A 162 -11.94 -0.60 1.30
C TYR A 162 -11.95 0.63 0.38
N THR A 163 -10.78 1.11 0.03
CA THR A 163 -10.56 2.09 -1.02
C THR A 163 -9.84 1.43 -2.20
N ILE A 164 -10.05 1.97 -3.41
CA ILE A 164 -9.37 1.48 -4.60
C ILE A 164 -8.72 2.63 -5.35
N ILE A 165 -7.44 2.52 -5.61
CA ILE A 165 -6.70 3.48 -6.42
C ILE A 165 -6.70 2.99 -7.86
N THR A 166 -7.39 3.71 -8.73
CA THR A 166 -7.61 3.34 -10.13
C THR A 166 -6.59 3.92 -11.11
N ASP A 167 -5.76 4.87 -10.67
CA ASP A 167 -4.73 5.51 -11.49
C ASP A 167 -3.35 5.38 -10.82
N GLU A 168 -2.34 5.01 -11.60
CA GLU A 168 -0.96 4.91 -11.09
C GLU A 168 -0.21 6.26 -11.14
N ARG A 169 -0.83 7.31 -11.69
CA ARG A 169 -0.25 8.66 -11.66
C ARG A 169 -0.42 9.25 -10.26
N TRP A 170 0.63 9.82 -9.76
CA TRP A 170 0.67 10.42 -8.45
C TRP A 170 1.66 11.56 -8.37
N SER A 171 1.46 12.45 -7.41
CA SER A 171 2.28 13.64 -7.21
C SER A 171 2.84 13.67 -5.80
N LEU A 172 4.07 14.13 -5.69
CA LEU A 172 4.72 14.44 -4.43
C LEU A 172 4.82 15.95 -4.28
N LEU A 173 4.37 16.46 -3.15
CA LEU A 173 4.48 17.87 -2.81
C LEU A 173 5.52 18.05 -1.69
N ILE A 174 6.45 18.96 -1.89
CA ILE A 174 7.52 19.27 -0.94
C ILE A 174 7.60 20.77 -0.67
N PRO A 175 7.68 21.21 0.58
CA PRO A 175 7.90 22.62 0.89
C PRO A 175 9.30 23.04 0.42
N LEU A 176 9.41 24.21 -0.19
CA LEU A 176 10.68 24.75 -0.68
C LEU A 176 11.04 26.06 0.02
N SER A 177 12.27 26.15 0.49
CA SER A 177 12.87 27.42 0.90
C SER A 177 13.22 28.27 -0.32
N ASP A 178 13.34 29.59 -0.18
CA ASP A 178 13.72 30.51 -1.25
C ASP A 178 15.03 30.09 -1.93
N ARG A 179 15.99 29.58 -1.17
CA ARG A 179 17.27 29.07 -1.69
C ARG A 179 17.08 27.83 -2.58
N GLN A 180 16.13 26.98 -2.24
CA GLN A 180 15.81 25.80 -3.06
C GLN A 180 15.04 26.18 -4.32
N VAL A 181 14.11 27.12 -4.19
CA VAL A 181 13.39 27.70 -5.34
C VAL A 181 14.39 28.23 -6.37
N GLU A 182 15.35 29.05 -5.94
CA GLU A 182 16.35 29.64 -6.86
C GLU A 182 17.23 28.59 -7.54
N LYS A 183 17.54 27.49 -6.86
CA LYS A 183 18.34 26.39 -7.43
C LYS A 183 17.56 25.48 -8.38
N LEU A 184 16.25 25.40 -8.19
CA LEU A 184 15.39 24.43 -8.87
C LEU A 184 14.49 25.05 -9.94
N LYS A 185 14.38 26.38 -10.03
CA LYS A 185 13.45 27.09 -10.91
C LYS A 185 13.58 26.73 -12.39
N ASP A 186 14.79 26.38 -12.84
CA ASP A 186 15.07 26.07 -14.26
C ASP A 186 15.00 24.56 -14.54
N ARG A 187 14.56 23.75 -13.59
CA ARG A 187 14.44 22.30 -13.75
C ARG A 187 13.02 21.92 -14.12
N SER A 188 12.89 21.05 -15.11
CA SER A 188 11.63 20.41 -15.48
C SER A 188 11.55 18.95 -15.00
N THR A 189 12.67 18.37 -14.57
CA THR A 189 12.73 17.01 -14.04
C THR A 189 13.65 16.95 -12.84
N ILE A 190 13.35 16.09 -11.91
CA ILE A 190 14.16 15.87 -10.73
C ILE A 190 14.24 14.38 -10.41
N ARG A 191 15.38 13.96 -9.87
CA ARG A 191 15.58 12.61 -9.39
C ARG A 191 15.33 12.58 -7.88
N VAL A 192 14.43 11.69 -7.47
CA VAL A 192 14.05 11.47 -6.07
C VAL A 192 14.55 10.12 -5.63
N LYS A 193 15.22 10.06 -4.50
CA LYS A 193 15.54 8.83 -3.79
C LYS A 193 14.57 8.68 -2.62
N PHE A 194 13.84 7.57 -2.57
CA PHE A 194 12.92 7.22 -1.51
C PHE A 194 13.67 6.46 -0.41
N LEU A 195 13.62 6.96 0.84
CA LEU A 195 14.38 6.37 1.93
C LEU A 195 13.72 5.10 2.51
N LYS A 196 12.46 4.85 2.15
CA LYS A 196 11.74 3.63 2.56
C LYS A 196 12.36 2.36 1.98
N ASP A 197 12.79 2.41 0.73
CA ASP A 197 13.26 1.24 -0.03
C ASP A 197 14.53 1.50 -0.85
N ASP A 198 15.20 2.64 -0.63
CA ASP A 198 16.40 3.10 -1.35
C ASP A 198 16.22 3.22 -2.88
N MET A 199 14.97 3.17 -3.37
CA MET A 199 14.67 3.31 -4.79
C MET A 199 14.85 4.75 -5.25
N THR A 200 15.30 4.90 -6.49
CA THR A 200 15.47 6.20 -7.13
C THR A 200 14.62 6.28 -8.38
N GLN A 201 13.83 7.34 -8.50
CA GLN A 201 12.95 7.59 -9.63
C GLN A 201 13.07 9.03 -10.12
N ASN A 202 12.95 9.24 -11.42
CA ASN A 202 12.81 10.58 -11.99
C ASN A 202 11.33 10.94 -12.07
N GLY A 203 10.99 12.17 -11.70
CA GLY A 203 9.66 12.75 -11.87
C GLY A 203 9.72 14.08 -12.58
N ASP A 204 8.60 14.48 -13.19
CA ASP A 204 8.42 15.80 -13.78
C ASP A 204 8.28 16.81 -12.64
N PHE A 205 9.03 17.91 -12.72
CA PHE A 205 9.12 18.85 -11.62
C PHE A 205 8.59 20.22 -12.03
N SER A 206 7.79 20.81 -11.13
CA SER A 206 7.33 22.18 -11.23
C SER A 206 7.29 22.85 -9.86
N ILE A 207 7.32 24.18 -9.84
CA ILE A 207 7.16 24.96 -8.61
C ILE A 207 5.77 25.56 -8.60
N ILE A 208 5.03 25.27 -7.55
CA ILE A 208 3.67 25.78 -7.34
C ILE A 208 3.61 26.67 -6.09
N THR A 209 2.52 27.38 -5.91
CA THR A 209 2.28 28.22 -4.73
C THR A 209 1.01 27.75 -4.04
N ILE A 210 1.11 27.45 -2.75
CA ILE A 210 -0.02 27.08 -1.89
C ILE A 210 0.00 28.05 -0.69
N ASP A 211 -1.11 28.74 -0.48
CA ASP A 211 -1.28 29.71 0.62
C ASP A 211 -0.17 30.79 0.73
N GLY A 212 0.48 31.10 -0.39
CA GLY A 212 1.57 32.08 -0.46
C GLY A 212 2.97 31.48 -0.37
N ASP A 213 3.12 30.25 0.08
CA ASP A 213 4.38 29.55 0.19
C ASP A 213 4.71 28.75 -1.09
N LYS A 214 5.99 28.48 -1.33
CA LYS A 214 6.48 27.76 -2.50
C LYS A 214 6.66 26.28 -2.21
N TYR A 215 6.13 25.46 -3.10
CA TYR A 215 6.22 24.01 -3.05
C TYR A 215 6.75 23.46 -4.38
N GLY A 216 7.54 22.41 -4.31
CA GLY A 216 7.89 21.61 -5.47
C GLY A 216 6.84 20.52 -5.65
N GLN A 217 6.25 20.46 -6.83
CA GLN A 217 5.41 19.35 -7.27
C GLN A 217 6.25 18.43 -8.13
N ILE A 218 6.22 17.14 -7.82
CA ILE A 218 6.94 16.11 -8.57
C ILE A 218 5.93 15.07 -9.01
N ASP A 219 5.72 14.96 -10.31
CA ASP A 219 4.73 14.06 -10.89
C ASP A 219 5.38 12.76 -11.37
N PHE A 220 4.76 11.66 -11.00
CA PHE A 220 5.17 10.30 -11.37
C PHE A 220 4.03 9.58 -12.09
N ASN A 221 4.38 8.73 -13.05
CA ASN A 221 3.45 7.92 -13.82
C ASN A 221 3.50 6.42 -13.51
N LYS A 222 4.28 6.04 -12.52
CA LYS A 222 4.47 4.64 -12.09
C LYS A 222 5.01 4.56 -10.68
N GLY A 223 4.97 3.35 -10.12
CA GLY A 223 5.59 3.04 -8.83
C GLY A 223 4.73 3.37 -7.62
N LEU A 224 3.50 3.88 -7.81
CA LEU A 224 2.58 4.21 -6.72
C LEU A 224 2.36 3.04 -5.77
N ILE A 225 2.27 1.82 -6.28
CA ILE A 225 2.01 0.61 -5.48
C ILE A 225 2.97 0.43 -4.28
N ARG A 226 4.17 0.99 -4.35
CA ARG A 226 5.17 0.91 -3.26
C ARG A 226 4.85 1.85 -2.10
N TYR A 227 4.13 2.93 -2.40
CA TYR A 227 3.92 4.06 -1.50
C TYR A 227 2.44 4.37 -1.29
N ALA A 228 1.55 3.58 -1.89
CA ALA A 228 0.11 3.83 -1.91
C ALA A 228 -0.51 3.95 -0.50
N SER A 229 0.07 3.26 0.48
CA SER A 229 -0.34 3.32 1.90
C SER A 229 0.33 4.45 2.69
N ASP A 230 1.26 5.20 2.10
CA ASP A 230 2.00 6.22 2.83
C ASP A 230 1.58 7.62 2.34
N ARG A 231 1.08 8.46 3.24
CA ARG A 231 0.78 9.87 2.91
C ARG A 231 2.04 10.74 2.96
N PHE A 232 2.96 10.44 3.84
CA PHE A 232 4.22 11.15 4.00
C PHE A 232 5.39 10.22 3.71
N LEU A 233 6.33 10.71 2.91
CA LEU A 233 7.49 9.94 2.47
C LEU A 233 8.78 10.69 2.80
N ASP A 234 9.73 9.98 3.39
CA ASP A 234 11.09 10.48 3.56
C ASP A 234 11.85 10.34 2.25
N ILE A 235 12.33 11.46 1.71
CA ILE A 235 13.00 11.49 0.40
C ILE A 235 14.29 12.31 0.43
N GLU A 236 15.15 12.02 -0.54
CA GLU A 236 16.30 12.86 -0.91
C GLU A 236 16.16 13.34 -2.35
N LEU A 237 16.32 14.64 -2.58
CA LEU A 237 16.40 15.20 -3.93
C LEU A 237 17.83 15.12 -4.43
N VAL A 238 18.04 14.40 -5.52
CA VAL A 238 19.34 14.35 -6.20
C VAL A 238 19.47 15.53 -7.14
N THR A 239 20.00 16.63 -6.64
CA THR A 239 20.12 17.89 -7.40
C THR A 239 21.39 17.96 -8.24
N ASN A 240 22.48 17.33 -7.80
CA ASN A 240 23.75 17.30 -8.50
C ASN A 240 24.37 15.90 -8.46
N THR A 241 24.80 15.42 -9.60
CA THR A 241 25.63 14.22 -9.70
C THR A 241 27.04 14.66 -10.06
N VAL A 242 27.98 14.53 -9.13
CA VAL A 242 29.38 14.78 -9.39
C VAL A 242 30.05 13.46 -9.68
N VAL A 243 30.58 13.31 -10.88
CA VAL A 243 31.40 12.16 -11.25
C VAL A 243 32.86 12.55 -11.03
N GLY A 244 33.54 11.82 -10.15
CA GLY A 244 34.95 12.05 -9.85
C GLY A 244 35.64 10.77 -9.39
N LEU A 245 36.96 10.75 -9.53
CA LEU A 245 37.77 9.67 -8.96
C LEU A 245 37.81 9.80 -7.43
N LYS A 246 37.49 8.73 -6.75
CA LYS A 246 37.59 8.66 -5.29
C LYS A 246 39.05 8.42 -4.92
N ILE A 247 39.71 9.44 -4.42
CA ILE A 247 41.11 9.38 -3.98
C ILE A 247 41.11 9.25 -2.45
N PRO A 248 41.81 8.29 -1.84
CA PRO A 248 42.01 8.24 -0.40
C PRO A 248 42.69 9.53 0.09
N LEU A 249 42.25 10.06 1.23
CA LEU A 249 42.86 11.26 1.84
C LEU A 249 44.38 11.10 2.10
N THR A 250 44.84 9.88 2.33
CA THR A 250 46.26 9.53 2.50
C THR A 250 47.11 9.67 1.24
N SER A 251 46.46 9.84 0.07
CA SER A 251 47.13 10.04 -1.21
C SER A 251 47.36 11.51 -1.56
N ILE A 252 46.90 12.43 -0.71
CA ILE A 252 47.12 13.87 -0.87
C ILE A 252 48.40 14.23 -0.11
N VAL A 253 49.48 14.47 -0.84
CA VAL A 253 50.75 14.97 -0.29
C VAL A 253 50.69 16.50 -0.34
N THR A 254 50.82 17.15 0.81
CA THR A 254 50.96 18.61 0.97
C THR A 254 52.42 19.01 0.83
#